data_f697daf0efb0c6754e78a621d5f1966d
#
_entry.id   f697daf0efb0c6754e78a621d5f1966d
#
_cell.length_a   1.000
_cell.length_b   1.000
_cell.length_c   1.000
_cell.angle_alpha   90.00
_cell.angle_beta   90.00
_cell.angle_gamma   90.00
#
_symmetry.space_group_name_H-M   'P 1'
#
loop_
_entity.id
_entity.type
_entity.pdbx_description
1 polymer ?
#
loop_
_entity_poly.entity_id
_entity_poly.type
_entity_poly.pdbx_seq_one_letter_code
_entity_poly.pdbx_strand_id
1 'polypeptide(L)'
;LHRVDRRQRQMCIRDRLKTASGKIEIFSQRIADYGYPDCPGHPMWLEPDEWQGNAEPEQLQVLSAHPAHRLHSQLNYSSLRELYAVANREPVTIHPDDAQERGIQDGDTVRLWNARGQILAGAVISEGIKPGVICIHEGAWPDLDLTADGICKNGAVNVLTKDLPSSRLGNGCAGNTALAWLEKYNGPELTLTAFEPPASS
;
A
#
# COMPACT_ATOMS: atom_id res chain seq x y z
N LEU A 1 -0.12 -8.64 -39.17
CA LEU A 1 -0.54 -8.40 -37.76
C LEU A 1 -2.04 -8.65 -37.58
N HIS A 2 -2.93 -8.13 -38.46
CA HIS A 2 -4.38 -8.31 -38.34
C HIS A 2 -4.91 -9.75 -38.52
N ARG A 3 -4.15 -10.61 -39.18
CA ARG A 3 -4.59 -11.99 -39.48
C ARG A 3 -4.36 -12.95 -38.31
N VAL A 4 -3.36 -12.69 -37.47
CA VAL A 4 -3.07 -13.47 -36.26
C VAL A 4 -4.08 -13.17 -35.18
N ASP A 5 -4.44 -11.90 -34.96
CA ASP A 5 -5.43 -11.46 -33.99
C ASP A 5 -6.83 -12.03 -34.23
N ARG A 6 -7.25 -12.15 -35.47
CA ARG A 6 -8.56 -12.76 -35.80
C ARG A 6 -8.61 -14.25 -35.48
N ARG A 7 -7.54 -15.01 -35.74
CA ARG A 7 -7.46 -16.44 -35.42
C ARG A 7 -7.39 -16.66 -33.91
N GLN A 8 -6.65 -15.84 -33.23
CA GLN A 8 -6.52 -15.90 -31.77
C GLN A 8 -7.85 -15.53 -31.06
N ARG A 9 -8.57 -14.52 -31.56
CA ARG A 9 -9.92 -14.20 -31.07
C ARG A 9 -10.95 -15.29 -31.38
N GLN A 10 -10.91 -15.91 -32.55
CA GLN A 10 -11.80 -17.02 -32.89
C GLN A 10 -11.50 -18.27 -32.06
N MET A 11 -10.25 -18.54 -31.73
CA MET A 11 -9.85 -19.60 -30.79
C MET A 11 -10.43 -19.35 -29.39
N CYS A 12 -10.31 -18.14 -28.84
CA CYS A 12 -10.86 -17.78 -27.54
C CYS A 12 -12.40 -17.83 -27.46
N ILE A 13 -13.10 -17.67 -28.58
CA ILE A 13 -14.58 -17.67 -28.63
C ILE A 13 -15.13 -19.09 -28.88
N ARG A 14 -14.40 -19.97 -29.56
CA ARG A 14 -14.88 -21.30 -29.98
C ARG A 14 -14.35 -22.45 -29.13
N ASP A 15 -13.22 -22.28 -28.49
CA ASP A 15 -12.65 -23.34 -27.66
C ASP A 15 -13.35 -23.40 -26.30
N ARG A 16 -13.49 -24.62 -25.81
CA ARG A 16 -13.90 -24.83 -24.42
C ARG A 16 -12.84 -24.25 -23.49
N LEU A 17 -13.28 -23.68 -22.39
CA LEU A 17 -12.36 -23.27 -21.32
C LEU A 17 -11.52 -24.48 -20.88
N LYS A 18 -10.24 -24.25 -20.59
CA LYS A 18 -9.32 -25.28 -20.08
C LYS A 18 -9.57 -25.58 -18.60
N THR A 19 -10.83 -25.89 -18.29
CA THR A 19 -11.30 -26.33 -16.97
C THR A 19 -11.79 -27.77 -17.07
N ALA A 20 -11.95 -28.46 -15.93
CA ALA A 20 -12.40 -29.85 -15.92
C ALA A 20 -13.79 -30.01 -16.56
N SER A 21 -14.69 -29.05 -16.35
CA SER A 21 -16.05 -29.02 -16.94
C SER A 21 -16.09 -28.43 -18.37
N GLY A 22 -15.03 -27.77 -18.81
CA GLY A 22 -15.02 -26.97 -20.05
C GLY A 22 -15.88 -25.69 -19.97
N LYS A 23 -16.29 -25.29 -18.76
CA LYS A 23 -17.11 -24.10 -18.44
C LYS A 23 -16.41 -23.24 -17.40
N ILE A 24 -16.96 -22.07 -17.12
CA ILE A 24 -16.53 -21.27 -15.95
C ILE A 24 -16.84 -22.07 -14.69
N GLU A 25 -15.82 -22.30 -13.87
CA GLU A 25 -15.93 -22.99 -12.57
C GLU A 25 -15.84 -21.98 -11.45
N ILE A 26 -16.93 -21.76 -10.72
CA ILE A 26 -16.96 -20.90 -9.55
C ILE A 26 -16.40 -21.64 -8.32
N PHE A 27 -16.55 -22.96 -8.28
CA PHE A 27 -15.99 -23.84 -7.25
C PHE A 27 -14.91 -24.74 -7.87
N SER A 28 -13.76 -24.81 -7.20
CA SER A 28 -12.64 -25.67 -7.57
C SER A 28 -12.49 -26.81 -6.56
N GLN A 29 -12.90 -28.02 -6.94
CA GLN A 29 -12.71 -29.20 -6.10
C GLN A 29 -11.24 -29.43 -5.76
N ARG A 30 -10.36 -29.23 -6.73
CA ARG A 30 -8.91 -29.36 -6.55
C ARG A 30 -8.36 -28.46 -5.43
N ILE A 31 -8.86 -27.22 -5.31
CA ILE A 31 -8.44 -26.31 -4.24
C ILE A 31 -9.07 -26.76 -2.91
N ALA A 32 -10.34 -27.11 -2.92
CA ALA A 32 -11.04 -27.60 -1.73
C ALA A 32 -10.36 -28.84 -1.11
N ASP A 33 -9.85 -29.74 -1.96
CA ASP A 33 -9.17 -30.98 -1.53
C ASP A 33 -7.88 -30.73 -0.75
N TYR A 34 -7.27 -29.54 -0.84
CA TYR A 34 -6.13 -29.16 -0.03
C TYR A 34 -6.50 -28.95 1.45
N GLY A 35 -7.76 -28.71 1.77
CA GLY A 35 -8.23 -28.51 3.14
C GLY A 35 -7.70 -27.25 3.81
N TYR A 36 -7.26 -26.25 3.05
CA TYR A 36 -6.75 -25.00 3.60
C TYR A 36 -7.91 -24.07 3.99
N PRO A 37 -7.96 -23.59 5.25
CA PRO A 37 -9.06 -22.73 5.71
C PRO A 37 -9.11 -21.38 5.00
N ASP A 38 -7.97 -20.90 4.48
CA ASP A 38 -7.84 -19.67 3.71
C ASP A 38 -8.00 -19.87 2.19
N CYS A 39 -8.33 -21.12 1.75
CA CYS A 39 -8.53 -21.46 0.34
C CYS A 39 -9.69 -22.46 0.19
N PRO A 40 -10.94 -22.07 0.40
CA PRO A 40 -12.09 -22.99 0.48
C PRO A 40 -12.59 -23.53 -0.87
N GLY A 41 -11.89 -23.25 -1.96
CA GLY A 41 -12.26 -23.71 -3.31
C GLY A 41 -13.25 -22.80 -4.05
N HIS A 42 -13.74 -21.75 -3.43
CA HIS A 42 -14.58 -20.72 -4.02
C HIS A 42 -14.27 -19.35 -3.41
N PRO A 43 -14.54 -18.24 -4.12
CA PRO A 43 -14.40 -16.91 -3.55
C PRO A 43 -15.31 -16.72 -2.34
N MET A 44 -14.73 -16.26 -1.24
CA MET A 44 -15.47 -15.87 -0.04
C MET A 44 -14.75 -14.72 0.65
N TRP A 45 -15.47 -14.01 1.50
CA TRP A 45 -14.87 -13.02 2.38
C TRP A 45 -14.08 -13.74 3.47
N LEU A 46 -12.82 -13.37 3.59
CA LEU A 46 -11.94 -13.71 4.71
C LEU A 46 -11.60 -12.41 5.42
N GLU A 47 -11.87 -12.35 6.72
CA GLU A 47 -11.58 -11.14 7.49
C GLU A 47 -10.06 -10.90 7.54
N PRO A 48 -9.58 -9.71 7.11
CA PRO A 48 -8.17 -9.36 7.23
C PRO A 48 -7.77 -9.22 8.70
N ASP A 49 -6.51 -9.54 9.02
CA ASP A 49 -5.97 -9.36 10.38
C ASP A 49 -6.02 -7.89 10.85
N GLU A 50 -5.83 -6.96 9.91
CA GLU A 50 -5.90 -5.52 10.16
C GLU A 50 -6.82 -4.86 9.12
N TRP A 51 -7.86 -4.24 9.59
CA TRP A 51 -8.80 -3.47 8.76
C TRP A 51 -9.64 -2.54 9.63
N GLN A 52 -10.38 -1.62 9.03
CA GLN A 52 -11.18 -0.62 9.75
C GLN A 52 -12.16 -1.22 10.78
N GLY A 53 -12.64 -2.45 10.54
CA GLY A 53 -13.60 -3.10 11.43
C GLY A 53 -13.02 -3.65 12.73
N ASN A 54 -11.69 -3.80 12.83
CA ASN A 54 -10.99 -4.22 14.05
C ASN A 54 -9.90 -3.22 14.48
N ALA A 55 -9.98 -1.97 14.00
CA ALA A 55 -9.06 -0.91 14.39
C ALA A 55 -9.21 -0.57 15.87
N GLU A 56 -8.08 -0.32 16.53
CA GLU A 56 -8.07 0.30 17.85
C GLU A 56 -8.53 1.78 17.78
N PRO A 57 -8.91 2.39 18.91
CA PRO A 57 -9.27 3.80 18.91
C PRO A 57 -8.22 4.68 18.23
N GLU A 58 -8.67 5.62 17.39
CA GLU A 58 -7.83 6.57 16.63
C GLU A 58 -6.94 5.97 15.56
N GLN A 59 -6.89 4.64 15.40
CA GLN A 59 -6.22 4.04 14.25
C GLN A 59 -6.98 4.29 12.95
N LEU A 60 -6.22 4.52 11.88
CA LEU A 60 -6.70 4.67 10.52
C LEU A 60 -6.23 3.49 9.67
N GLN A 61 -7.07 3.06 8.75
CA GLN A 61 -6.67 2.05 7.76
C GLN A 61 -5.73 2.66 6.74
N VAL A 62 -4.60 2.02 6.51
CA VAL A 62 -3.60 2.44 5.53
C VAL A 62 -3.85 1.72 4.21
N LEU A 63 -4.12 2.48 3.16
CA LEU A 63 -4.10 2.01 1.78
C LEU A 63 -2.75 2.36 1.15
N SER A 64 -2.18 1.39 0.43
CA SER A 64 -0.90 1.52 -0.26
C SER A 64 -1.10 1.33 -1.76
N ALA A 65 -1.55 2.38 -2.43
CA ALA A 65 -1.80 2.36 -3.87
C ALA A 65 -0.52 2.56 -4.68
N HIS A 66 -0.54 2.17 -5.97
CA HIS A 66 0.53 2.49 -6.90
C HIS A 66 0.58 4.00 -7.18
N PRO A 67 1.78 4.62 -7.18
CA PRO A 67 1.94 6.04 -7.46
C PRO A 67 1.69 6.36 -8.94
N ALA A 68 1.12 7.54 -9.22
CA ALA A 68 0.87 8.00 -10.59
C ALA A 68 2.14 8.47 -11.33
N HIS A 69 3.16 8.90 -10.58
CA HIS A 69 4.34 9.58 -11.14
C HIS A 69 5.60 8.71 -11.21
N ARG A 70 5.51 7.45 -10.77
CA ARG A 70 6.64 6.50 -10.80
C ARG A 70 6.13 5.06 -10.90
N LEU A 71 7.02 4.14 -11.22
CA LEU A 71 6.75 2.71 -11.27
C LEU A 71 7.38 2.04 -10.03
N HIS A 72 6.55 1.70 -9.03
CA HIS A 72 7.03 1.19 -7.74
C HIS A 72 8.11 2.11 -7.14
N SER A 73 9.30 1.61 -6.86
CA SER A 73 10.43 2.39 -6.34
C SER A 73 11.29 3.07 -7.43
N GLN A 74 11.01 2.82 -8.70
CA GLN A 74 11.75 3.44 -9.79
C GLN A 74 11.38 4.92 -9.91
N LEU A 75 12.37 5.75 -10.21
CA LEU A 75 12.22 7.20 -10.36
C LEU A 75 11.90 7.96 -9.05
N ASN A 76 11.95 7.33 -7.89
CA ASN A 76 11.70 8.03 -6.62
C ASN A 76 12.70 9.15 -6.34
N TYR A 77 13.93 9.06 -6.90
CA TYR A 77 14.99 10.08 -6.82
C TYR A 77 15.00 11.07 -7.99
N SER A 78 14.10 10.93 -8.95
CA SER A 78 14.07 11.78 -10.16
C SER A 78 13.41 13.14 -9.88
N SER A 79 13.58 14.09 -10.83
CA SER A 79 12.89 15.39 -10.80
C SER A 79 11.35 15.29 -10.78
N LEU A 80 10.77 14.13 -11.17
CA LEU A 80 9.33 13.89 -11.04
C LEU A 80 8.86 13.96 -9.59
N ARG A 81 9.75 13.75 -8.63
CA ARG A 81 9.46 13.87 -7.21
C ARG A 81 8.95 15.27 -6.85
N GLU A 82 9.47 16.31 -7.48
CA GLU A 82 9.07 17.71 -7.27
C GLU A 82 7.58 17.95 -7.59
N LEU A 83 6.98 17.08 -8.43
CA LEU A 83 5.58 17.18 -8.82
C LEU A 83 4.59 16.66 -7.75
N TYR A 84 5.05 15.82 -6.82
CA TYR A 84 4.15 15.15 -5.88
C TYR A 84 4.60 15.18 -4.42
N ALA A 85 5.89 15.34 -4.13
CA ALA A 85 6.38 15.34 -2.76
C ALA A 85 5.82 16.53 -1.96
N VAL A 86 5.41 16.27 -0.73
CA VAL A 86 4.92 17.27 0.22
C VAL A 86 5.86 17.28 1.43
N ALA A 87 6.26 18.46 1.88
CA ALA A 87 7.29 18.61 2.91
C ALA A 87 8.56 17.77 2.61
N ASN A 88 8.91 17.68 1.32
CA ASN A 88 10.00 16.85 0.79
C ASN A 88 9.91 15.35 1.13
N ARG A 89 8.70 14.81 1.37
CA ARG A 89 8.40 13.42 1.74
C ARG A 89 7.33 12.83 0.84
N GLU A 90 7.11 11.53 0.95
CA GLU A 90 5.98 10.88 0.30
C GLU A 90 4.66 11.46 0.86
N PRO A 91 3.70 11.83 0.00
CA PRO A 91 2.43 12.37 0.46
C PRO A 91 1.55 11.27 1.08
N VAL A 92 0.82 11.63 2.13
CA VAL A 92 -0.28 10.85 2.67
C VAL A 92 -1.59 11.63 2.53
N THR A 93 -2.57 11.03 1.87
CA THR A 93 -3.90 11.62 1.73
C THR A 93 -4.73 11.33 2.97
N ILE A 94 -5.34 12.37 3.55
CA ILE A 94 -6.08 12.33 4.81
C ILE A 94 -7.43 13.01 4.59
N HIS A 95 -8.52 12.43 5.13
CA HIS A 95 -9.83 13.08 5.09
C HIS A 95 -9.84 14.36 5.96
N PRO A 96 -10.57 15.44 5.57
CA PRO A 96 -10.61 16.68 6.36
C PRO A 96 -11.02 16.49 7.82
N ASP A 97 -11.99 15.62 8.10
CA ASP A 97 -12.45 15.35 9.48
C ASP A 97 -11.33 14.71 10.31
N ASP A 98 -10.63 13.69 9.76
CA ASP A 98 -9.51 13.03 10.43
C ASP A 98 -8.34 13.98 10.69
N ALA A 99 -8.10 14.91 9.75
CA ALA A 99 -7.07 15.93 9.87
C ALA A 99 -7.43 16.98 10.94
N GLN A 100 -8.69 17.43 10.94
CA GLN A 100 -9.20 18.41 11.91
C GLN A 100 -9.10 17.89 13.34
N GLU A 101 -9.51 16.64 13.59
CA GLU A 101 -9.43 15.99 14.89
C GLU A 101 -8.00 15.94 15.44
N ARG A 102 -7.00 15.89 14.57
CA ARG A 102 -5.57 15.78 14.91
C ARG A 102 -4.80 17.09 14.77
N GLY A 103 -5.48 18.19 14.44
CA GLY A 103 -4.85 19.49 14.23
C GLY A 103 -3.85 19.53 13.08
N ILE A 104 -4.07 18.69 12.07
CA ILE A 104 -3.21 18.58 10.88
C ILE A 104 -3.74 19.50 9.78
N GLN A 105 -2.82 20.22 9.12
CA GLN A 105 -3.09 21.08 7.98
C GLN A 105 -2.43 20.51 6.71
N ASP A 106 -2.97 20.93 5.56
CA ASP A 106 -2.36 20.59 4.27
C ASP A 106 -0.90 21.06 4.21
N GLY A 107 0.00 20.20 3.78
CA GLY A 107 1.44 20.48 3.75
C GLY A 107 2.20 20.19 5.04
N ASP A 108 1.55 19.88 6.15
CA ASP A 108 2.24 19.51 7.39
C ASP A 108 3.07 18.23 7.24
N THR A 109 4.16 18.15 7.97
CA THR A 109 4.82 16.86 8.23
C THR A 109 4.02 16.09 9.28
N VAL A 110 3.70 14.85 8.99
CA VAL A 110 2.96 13.96 9.89
C VAL A 110 3.75 12.71 10.19
N ARG A 111 3.52 12.12 11.37
CA ARG A 111 4.04 10.82 11.78
C ARG A 111 2.93 9.78 11.69
N LEU A 112 3.24 8.66 11.05
CA LEU A 112 2.41 7.46 11.09
C LEU A 112 3.20 6.35 11.79
N TRP A 113 2.54 5.56 12.65
CA TRP A 113 3.21 4.48 13.35
C TRP A 113 2.27 3.33 13.72
N ASN A 114 2.85 2.18 13.96
CA ASN A 114 2.22 1.01 14.57
C ASN A 114 3.28 0.16 15.28
N ALA A 115 2.92 -1.04 15.70
CA ALA A 115 3.86 -1.93 16.40
C ALA A 115 5.09 -2.36 15.57
N ARG A 116 5.08 -2.17 14.24
CA ARG A 116 6.19 -2.54 13.34
C ARG A 116 7.22 -1.44 13.13
N GLY A 117 6.80 -0.20 13.22
CA GLY A 117 7.68 0.94 13.05
C GLY A 117 6.94 2.24 12.81
N GLN A 118 7.67 3.25 12.35
CA GLN A 118 7.15 4.60 12.16
C GLN A 118 7.75 5.28 10.93
N ILE A 119 6.97 6.14 10.32
CA ILE A 119 7.36 6.91 9.13
C ILE A 119 6.95 8.37 9.25
N LEU A 120 7.66 9.26 8.56
CA LEU A 120 7.23 10.64 8.31
C LEU A 120 6.72 10.77 6.88
N ALA A 121 5.62 11.49 6.72
CA ALA A 121 5.00 11.77 5.44
C ALA A 121 4.54 13.23 5.36
N GLY A 122 4.23 13.73 4.17
CA GLY A 122 3.63 15.05 3.98
C GLY A 122 2.12 14.95 3.86
N ALA A 123 1.37 15.73 4.61
CA ALA A 123 -0.09 15.70 4.62
C ALA A 123 -0.70 16.32 3.36
N VAL A 124 -1.64 15.63 2.74
CA VAL A 124 -2.53 16.13 1.68
C VAL A 124 -3.96 15.94 2.15
N ILE A 125 -4.68 17.04 2.34
CA ILE A 125 -6.06 17.00 2.82
C ILE A 125 -7.01 16.89 1.64
N SER A 126 -7.88 15.87 1.63
CA SER A 126 -8.77 15.61 0.50
C SER A 126 -10.06 14.89 0.90
N GLU A 127 -11.19 15.35 0.38
CA GLU A 127 -12.48 14.64 0.46
C GLU A 127 -12.52 13.39 -0.44
N GLY A 128 -11.49 13.16 -1.26
CA GLY A 128 -11.38 12.00 -2.15
C GLY A 128 -11.09 10.68 -1.46
N ILE A 129 -10.94 10.67 -0.12
CA ILE A 129 -10.75 9.49 0.71
C ILE A 129 -11.82 9.44 1.80
N LYS A 130 -12.19 8.23 2.22
CA LYS A 130 -13.19 8.02 3.28
C LYS A 130 -12.61 8.37 4.66
N PRO A 131 -13.39 8.95 5.60
CA PRO A 131 -12.99 9.08 7.00
C PRO A 131 -12.58 7.73 7.61
N GLY A 132 -11.55 7.75 8.44
CA GLY A 132 -10.95 6.55 9.03
C GLY A 132 -9.99 5.79 8.11
N VAL A 133 -9.68 6.35 6.94
CA VAL A 133 -8.78 5.75 5.94
C VAL A 133 -7.76 6.79 5.47
N ILE A 134 -6.52 6.38 5.33
CA ILE A 134 -5.44 7.18 4.74
C ILE A 134 -4.82 6.44 3.56
N CYS A 135 -4.29 7.17 2.59
CA CYS A 135 -3.59 6.59 1.45
C CYS A 135 -2.19 7.15 1.35
N ILE A 136 -1.19 6.27 1.37
CA ILE A 136 0.21 6.60 1.10
C ILE A 136 0.74 5.61 0.06
N HIS A 137 1.34 6.14 -1.01
CA HIS A 137 1.76 5.32 -2.14
C HIS A 137 2.94 4.42 -1.81
N GLU A 138 2.91 3.20 -2.35
CA GLU A 138 4.00 2.25 -2.21
C GLU A 138 5.26 2.69 -2.97
N GLY A 139 6.42 2.09 -2.64
CA GLY A 139 7.65 2.22 -3.40
C GLY A 139 8.55 3.41 -3.04
N ALA A 140 8.23 4.21 -2.02
CA ALA A 140 9.18 5.19 -1.49
C ALA A 140 10.43 4.47 -0.97
N TRP A 141 11.62 5.02 -1.27
CA TRP A 141 12.86 4.47 -0.75
C TRP A 141 12.93 4.65 0.77
N PRO A 142 13.24 3.59 1.52
CA PRO A 142 13.39 3.72 2.96
C PRO A 142 14.59 4.61 3.30
N ASP A 143 14.41 5.45 4.31
CA ASP A 143 15.44 6.35 4.85
C ASP A 143 15.32 6.36 6.36
N LEU A 144 15.95 5.39 7.00
CA LEU A 144 15.82 5.15 8.43
C LEU A 144 16.78 6.02 9.23
N ASP A 145 16.26 6.77 10.19
CA ASP A 145 17.07 7.42 11.21
C ASP A 145 17.20 6.50 12.42
N LEU A 146 18.34 5.83 12.51
CA LEU A 146 18.63 4.89 13.59
C LEU A 146 18.85 5.57 14.94
N THR A 147 19.01 6.90 14.96
CA THR A 147 19.15 7.69 16.20
C THR A 147 17.80 8.14 16.76
N ALA A 148 16.73 8.07 15.95
CA ALA A 148 15.36 8.45 16.27
C ALA A 148 14.42 7.25 16.20
N ASP A 149 14.70 6.21 16.96
CA ASP A 149 13.90 4.97 17.06
C ASP A 149 13.57 4.31 15.70
N GLY A 150 14.47 4.45 14.74
CA GLY A 150 14.31 3.85 13.42
C GLY A 150 13.22 4.48 12.56
N ILE A 151 12.86 5.74 12.79
CA ILE A 151 11.84 6.43 11.99
C ILE A 151 12.27 6.53 10.52
N CYS A 152 11.40 6.15 9.60
CA CYS A 152 11.64 6.34 8.18
C CYS A 152 11.27 7.77 7.77
N LYS A 153 12.27 8.56 7.39
CA LYS A 153 12.13 9.98 7.06
C LYS A 153 11.40 10.24 5.74
N ASN A 154 11.36 9.27 4.84
CA ASN A 154 10.89 9.43 3.46
C ASN A 154 9.47 8.89 3.20
N GLY A 155 8.79 8.32 4.19
CA GLY A 155 7.43 7.82 4.03
C GLY A 155 7.34 6.44 3.35
N ALA A 156 8.32 5.55 3.57
CA ALA A 156 8.26 4.18 3.06
C ALA A 156 7.19 3.36 3.79
N VAL A 157 6.01 3.24 3.20
CA VAL A 157 4.84 2.57 3.80
C VAL A 157 5.10 1.12 4.20
N ASN A 158 6.06 0.44 3.57
CA ASN A 158 6.43 -0.94 3.91
C ASN A 158 6.90 -1.11 5.36
N VAL A 159 7.34 -0.03 6.03
CA VAL A 159 7.65 -0.03 7.47
C VAL A 159 6.39 -0.32 8.31
N LEU A 160 5.21 0.01 7.80
CA LEU A 160 3.93 -0.14 8.50
C LEU A 160 3.14 -1.39 8.09
N THR A 161 3.52 -2.07 7.00
CA THR A 161 2.76 -3.20 6.47
C THR A 161 3.25 -4.53 7.02
N LYS A 162 2.37 -5.55 7.01
CA LYS A 162 2.74 -6.92 7.36
C LYS A 162 3.40 -7.62 6.17
N ASP A 163 4.39 -8.46 6.46
CA ASP A 163 4.97 -9.39 5.50
C ASP A 163 4.22 -10.74 5.60
N LEU A 164 3.00 -10.74 5.10
CA LEU A 164 2.14 -11.92 5.07
C LEU A 164 1.69 -12.21 3.63
N PRO A 165 1.70 -13.49 3.20
CA PRO A 165 1.12 -13.89 1.92
C PRO A 165 -0.40 -13.73 1.97
N SER A 166 -1.03 -13.52 0.82
CA SER A 166 -2.50 -13.43 0.71
C SER A 166 -3.20 -14.75 1.05
N SER A 167 -2.54 -15.89 0.86
CA SER A 167 -3.02 -17.23 1.24
C SER A 167 -1.89 -18.26 1.16
N ARG A 168 -2.14 -19.47 1.64
CA ARG A 168 -1.21 -20.62 1.50
C ARG A 168 -0.94 -21.03 0.05
N LEU A 169 -1.82 -20.69 -0.87
CA LEU A 169 -1.69 -20.99 -2.30
C LEU A 169 -1.20 -19.79 -3.12
N GLY A 170 -1.20 -18.58 -2.56
CA GLY A 170 -0.85 -17.36 -3.26
C GLY A 170 0.05 -16.46 -2.43
N ASN A 171 1.08 -15.90 -3.07
CA ASN A 171 1.99 -14.93 -2.45
C ASN A 171 1.63 -13.49 -2.86
N GLY A 172 0.33 -13.19 -3.00
CA GLY A 172 -0.14 -11.83 -3.24
C GLY A 172 0.19 -10.93 -2.05
N CYS A 173 0.39 -9.66 -2.33
CA CYS A 173 0.71 -8.65 -1.32
C CYS A 173 -0.52 -8.30 -0.48
N ALA A 174 -0.35 -8.23 0.84
CA ALA A 174 -1.36 -7.76 1.81
C ALA A 174 -1.16 -6.29 2.22
N GLY A 175 -0.50 -5.48 1.38
CA GLY A 175 -0.10 -4.10 1.70
C GLY A 175 -1.24 -3.11 1.99
N ASN A 176 -2.48 -3.44 1.61
CA ASN A 176 -3.66 -2.58 1.85
C ASN A 176 -4.45 -2.93 3.12
N THR A 177 -3.87 -3.71 4.01
CA THR A 177 -4.52 -4.18 5.25
C THR A 177 -3.76 -3.76 6.51
N ALA A 178 -3.01 -2.66 6.47
CA ALA A 178 -2.33 -2.13 7.64
C ALA A 178 -3.21 -1.15 8.41
N LEU A 179 -3.03 -1.10 9.74
CA LEU A 179 -3.56 -0.07 10.61
C LEU A 179 -2.41 0.77 11.18
N ALA A 180 -2.61 2.07 11.32
CA ALA A 180 -1.65 2.98 11.92
C ALA A 180 -2.33 4.13 12.66
N TRP A 181 -1.68 4.65 13.69
CA TRP A 181 -1.98 5.95 14.26
C TRP A 181 -1.34 7.05 13.43
N LEU A 182 -1.91 8.21 13.50
CA LEU A 182 -1.49 9.42 12.76
C LEU A 182 -1.49 10.62 13.69
N GLU A 183 -0.43 11.41 13.64
CA GLU A 183 -0.37 12.70 14.34
C GLU A 183 0.43 13.73 13.55
N LYS A 184 0.25 15.01 13.88
CA LYS A 184 1.16 16.07 13.44
C LYS A 184 2.54 15.85 14.06
N TYR A 185 3.57 15.87 13.22
CA TYR A 185 4.95 15.73 13.70
C TYR A 185 5.47 17.03 14.29
N ASN A 186 5.81 17.01 15.58
CA ASN A 186 6.35 18.16 16.32
C ASN A 186 7.80 17.93 16.77
N GLY A 187 8.46 16.88 16.27
CA GLY A 187 9.85 16.58 16.58
C GLY A 187 10.85 17.45 15.81
N PRO A 188 12.15 17.19 15.96
CA PRO A 188 13.20 17.90 15.22
C PRO A 188 13.08 17.66 13.72
N GLU A 189 13.51 18.62 12.92
CA GLU A 189 13.61 18.44 11.48
C GLU A 189 14.63 17.34 11.16
N LEU A 190 14.18 16.33 10.41
CA LEU A 190 15.01 15.20 9.96
C LEU A 190 15.28 15.31 8.46
N THR A 191 16.53 15.55 8.12
CA THR A 191 16.96 15.67 6.72
C THR A 191 16.95 14.32 6.02
N LEU A 192 16.41 14.29 4.80
CA LEU A 192 16.45 13.09 3.95
C LEU A 192 17.88 12.81 3.47
N THR A 193 18.25 11.54 3.52
CA THR A 193 19.55 11.04 3.04
C THR A 193 19.40 9.91 2.00
N ALA A 194 18.18 9.42 1.76
CA ALA A 194 17.92 8.32 0.81
C ALA A 194 18.43 8.58 -0.62
N PHE A 195 18.57 9.84 -1.00
CA PHE A 195 18.96 10.24 -2.37
C PHE A 195 20.39 10.77 -2.46
N GLU A 196 21.10 10.77 -1.35
CA GLU A 196 22.52 11.15 -1.35
C GLU A 196 23.38 10.02 -1.95
N PRO A 197 24.43 10.36 -2.71
CA PRO A 197 25.36 9.34 -3.15
C PRO A 197 26.03 8.69 -1.93
N PRO A 198 26.38 7.39 -2.00
CA PRO A 198 27.11 6.74 -0.92
C PRO A 198 28.41 7.50 -0.63
N ALA A 199 28.74 7.63 0.66
CA ALA A 199 29.99 8.24 1.06
C ALA A 199 31.16 7.53 0.36
N SER A 200 32.01 8.28 -0.33
CA SER A 200 33.24 7.75 -0.90
C SER A 200 34.12 7.24 0.23
N SER A 201 34.39 5.94 0.21
CA SER A 201 35.32 5.25 1.11
C SER A 201 36.76 5.69 0.85
#